data_5a0f6b28f2967702a2eeee86dd9a7ab0
#
_entry.id   5a0f6b28f2967702a2eeee86dd9a7ab0
#
_cell.length_a   1.000
_cell.length_b   1.000
_cell.length_c   1.000
_cell.angle_alpha   90.00
_cell.angle_beta   90.00
_cell.angle_gamma   90.00
#
_symmetry.space_group_name_H-M   'P 1'
#
loop_
_entity.id
_entity.type
_entity.pdbx_description
1 polymer ?
#
loop_
_entity_poly.entity_id
_entity_poly.type
_entity_poly.pdbx_seq_one_letter_code
_entity_poly.pdbx_strand_id
1 'polypeptide(L)'
;MRTSRVIISIAAAAACLLGFSGCSKNLSGLEIRFRAKTSPAAPSTKTAYSGETFSGTGGKTYERIDWAAGDIITLAMKNSEVTMASQNYSVNTISTSGVNSRTDLMPSGAEHGLTWGEGTHDFWAGYPASKISVGDHSISATIPASQVATYSRKSGDVVLFNPDMTDAFMVAALQCAPANNGINLDFYPAFTTFDFTVGANDNITITSFEMETASYETEASTTMPLAGDVTATFDSGSGMSCSYATSGTTSNTISLAFHDDANEAYNPIITTSTSMNFKVFALPQDLTGIKITFNLSDGTKRSLRLKQDGNWITFPATAKINISGLVVPGAVWYITFDYPREEQWIVHPDIEIGVE
;
A
#
# COMPACT_ATOMS: atom_id res chain seq x y z
N MET A 1 -1.75 -15.45 22.92
CA MET A 1 -1.75 -14.86 21.58
C MET A 1 -3.18 -14.39 21.28
N ARG A 2 -3.41 -13.09 21.30
CA ARG A 2 -4.69 -12.50 20.84
C ARG A 2 -4.49 -12.10 19.40
N THR A 3 -5.08 -12.84 18.48
CA THR A 3 -5.18 -12.46 17.07
C THR A 3 -6.13 -11.27 16.98
N SER A 4 -5.60 -10.08 16.79
CA SER A 4 -6.40 -8.91 16.42
C SER A 4 -6.92 -9.12 15.01
N ARG A 5 -8.18 -9.51 14.87
CA ARG A 5 -8.86 -9.57 13.58
C ARG A 5 -9.35 -8.16 13.24
N VAL A 6 -8.59 -7.46 12.42
CA VAL A 6 -9.10 -6.25 11.76
C VAL A 6 -9.94 -6.71 10.58
N ILE A 7 -11.26 -6.68 10.73
CA ILE A 7 -12.21 -6.98 9.65
C ILE A 7 -12.41 -5.68 8.87
N ILE A 8 -11.77 -5.58 7.72
CA ILE A 8 -12.04 -4.51 6.76
C ILE A 8 -13.07 -5.05 5.77
N SER A 9 -14.32 -4.67 5.94
CA SER A 9 -15.37 -5.01 5.00
C SER A 9 -15.13 -4.30 3.68
N ILE A 10 -14.76 -5.05 2.64
CA ILE A 10 -14.72 -4.56 1.25
C ILE A 10 -16.16 -4.54 0.76
N ALA A 11 -16.86 -3.44 0.92
CA ALA A 11 -18.09 -3.21 0.20
C ALA A 11 -17.75 -2.97 -1.28
N ALA A 12 -17.59 -4.06 -2.04
CA ALA A 12 -17.63 -3.97 -3.48
C ALA A 12 -19.05 -3.50 -3.84
N ALA A 13 -19.16 -2.26 -4.32
CA ALA A 13 -20.43 -1.74 -4.79
C ALA A 13 -21.02 -2.72 -5.80
N ALA A 14 -22.16 -3.30 -5.46
CA ALA A 14 -22.89 -4.24 -6.28
C ALA A 14 -23.49 -3.53 -7.50
N ALA A 15 -22.65 -3.23 -8.50
CA ALA A 15 -23.06 -2.69 -9.80
C ALA A 15 -23.43 -3.79 -10.81
N CYS A 16 -23.63 -5.04 -10.37
CA CYS A 16 -24.03 -6.14 -11.26
C CYS A 16 -25.53 -6.46 -11.23
N LEU A 17 -26.38 -5.67 -10.61
CA LEU A 17 -27.84 -5.89 -10.59
C LEU A 17 -28.59 -4.99 -11.55
N LEU A 18 -28.30 -5.05 -12.84
CA LEU A 18 -29.28 -4.73 -13.87
C LEU A 18 -29.57 -5.99 -14.66
N GLY A 19 -30.65 -6.67 -14.29
CA GLY A 19 -31.18 -7.80 -14.99
C GLY A 19 -31.58 -7.43 -16.42
N PHE A 20 -30.79 -7.87 -17.38
CA PHE A 20 -31.24 -8.08 -18.75
C PHE A 20 -31.59 -9.55 -18.89
N SER A 21 -32.90 -9.86 -18.88
CA SER A 21 -33.44 -11.10 -19.42
C SER A 21 -33.30 -11.09 -20.94
N GLY A 22 -32.07 -11.35 -21.41
CA GLY A 22 -31.74 -11.58 -22.80
C GLY A 22 -30.90 -12.83 -22.87
N CYS A 23 -31.22 -13.78 -23.77
CA CYS A 23 -30.59 -15.07 -24.02
C CYS A 23 -29.21 -15.23 -23.35
N SER A 24 -29.13 -16.04 -22.33
CA SER A 24 -27.84 -16.39 -21.68
C SER A 24 -27.01 -17.15 -22.70
N LYS A 25 -26.13 -16.44 -23.45
CA LYS A 25 -25.06 -17.13 -24.16
C LYS A 25 -24.25 -17.86 -23.12
N ASN A 26 -24.09 -19.16 -23.31
CA ASN A 26 -23.17 -19.95 -22.49
C ASN A 26 -21.77 -19.35 -22.69
N LEU A 27 -21.21 -18.74 -21.65
CA LEU A 27 -19.89 -18.11 -21.65
C LEU A 27 -18.80 -19.08 -21.19
N SER A 28 -19.17 -20.30 -20.81
CA SER A 28 -18.22 -21.33 -20.39
C SER A 28 -17.16 -21.59 -21.48
N GLY A 29 -15.90 -21.62 -21.09
CA GLY A 29 -14.77 -21.79 -22.01
C GLY A 29 -14.31 -20.52 -22.73
N LEU A 30 -15.01 -19.40 -22.60
CA LEU A 30 -14.54 -18.13 -23.13
C LEU A 30 -13.49 -17.49 -22.21
N GLU A 31 -12.46 -16.90 -22.81
CA GLU A 31 -11.43 -16.18 -22.07
C GLU A 31 -11.99 -14.96 -21.34
N ILE A 32 -11.57 -14.80 -20.10
CA ILE A 32 -12.02 -13.70 -19.24
C ILE A 32 -11.12 -12.49 -19.50
N ARG A 33 -11.73 -11.34 -19.77
CA ARG A 33 -11.01 -10.05 -19.87
C ARG A 33 -10.98 -9.39 -18.51
N PHE A 34 -9.79 -9.06 -18.04
CA PHE A 34 -9.59 -8.34 -16.79
C PHE A 34 -9.09 -6.93 -17.04
N ARG A 35 -9.48 -6.02 -16.15
CA ARG A 35 -9.03 -4.62 -16.13
C ARG A 35 -8.68 -4.24 -14.70
N ALA A 36 -7.52 -3.62 -14.53
CA ALA A 36 -7.17 -2.97 -13.27
C ALA A 36 -7.59 -1.50 -13.30
N LYS A 37 -8.08 -1.00 -12.19
CA LYS A 37 -8.31 0.43 -12.03
C LYS A 37 -6.96 1.13 -12.09
N THR A 38 -6.81 2.03 -13.07
CA THR A 38 -5.66 2.89 -13.15
C THR A 38 -6.07 4.30 -12.78
N SER A 39 -5.13 5.00 -12.32
CA SER A 39 -5.18 6.44 -12.28
C SER A 39 -4.35 6.99 -13.44
N PRO A 40 -4.73 8.15 -14.08
CA PRO A 40 -3.92 8.73 -15.13
C PRO A 40 -2.56 9.15 -14.59
N ALA A 41 -1.48 8.58 -15.11
CA ALA A 41 -0.12 8.92 -14.75
C ALA A 41 0.67 9.38 -15.97
N ALA A 42 1.70 10.19 -15.73
CA ALA A 42 2.80 10.36 -16.66
C ALA A 42 3.49 8.99 -16.88
N PRO A 43 4.09 8.73 -18.04
CA PRO A 43 4.78 7.46 -18.29
C PRO A 43 5.87 7.24 -17.24
N SER A 44 5.65 6.29 -16.37
CA SER A 44 6.61 5.78 -15.39
C SER A 44 7.02 4.38 -15.81
N THR A 45 8.25 4.01 -15.58
CA THR A 45 8.75 2.66 -15.84
C THR A 45 8.47 1.68 -14.70
N LYS A 46 7.90 2.17 -13.60
CA LYS A 46 7.54 1.38 -12.40
C LYS A 46 6.27 1.95 -11.77
N THR A 47 5.46 1.08 -11.16
CA THR A 47 4.37 1.50 -10.26
C THR A 47 4.90 2.51 -9.26
N ALA A 48 4.18 3.61 -9.07
CA ALA A 48 4.63 4.70 -8.22
C ALA A 48 3.46 5.43 -7.56
N TYR A 49 3.73 6.08 -6.43
CA TYR A 49 2.84 7.13 -5.97
C TYR A 49 2.86 8.28 -6.98
N SER A 50 1.67 8.73 -7.41
CA SER A 50 1.55 9.77 -8.44
C SER A 50 2.02 11.14 -7.96
N GLY A 51 2.01 11.36 -6.66
CA GLY A 51 2.16 12.68 -6.05
C GLY A 51 0.97 13.61 -6.32
N GLU A 52 -0.08 13.11 -6.96
CA GLU A 52 -1.33 13.84 -7.15
C GLU A 52 -2.35 13.43 -6.10
N THR A 53 -2.97 14.43 -5.51
CA THR A 53 -4.02 14.23 -4.52
C THR A 53 -5.37 14.51 -5.15
N PHE A 54 -6.34 13.68 -4.83
CA PHE A 54 -7.74 13.82 -5.29
C PHE A 54 -8.63 14.10 -4.10
N SER A 55 -9.55 15.04 -4.29
CA SER A 55 -10.63 15.26 -3.33
C SER A 55 -11.73 14.23 -3.59
N GLY A 56 -12.02 13.39 -2.62
CA GLY A 56 -13.15 12.47 -2.65
C GLY A 56 -14.38 13.00 -1.93
N THR A 57 -15.36 12.13 -1.77
CA THR A 57 -16.59 12.45 -1.05
C THR A 57 -16.29 12.79 0.41
N GLY A 58 -16.86 13.88 0.92
CA GLY A 58 -16.64 14.32 2.30
C GLY A 58 -15.38 15.15 2.55
N GLY A 59 -14.76 15.71 1.48
CA GLY A 59 -13.60 16.62 1.60
C GLY A 59 -12.27 15.91 1.89
N LYS A 60 -12.22 14.61 1.66
CA LYS A 60 -11.01 13.79 1.88
C LYS A 60 -10.07 13.84 0.69
N THR A 61 -8.79 13.68 0.98
CA THR A 61 -7.71 13.72 0.00
C THR A 61 -7.07 12.33 -0.10
N TYR A 62 -6.83 11.86 -1.32
CA TYR A 62 -6.14 10.59 -1.61
C TYR A 62 -4.90 10.84 -2.42
N GLU A 63 -3.84 10.13 -2.16
CA GLU A 63 -2.75 9.99 -3.10
C GLU A 63 -2.93 8.69 -3.90
N ARG A 64 -2.77 8.82 -5.20
CA ARG A 64 -2.98 7.74 -6.15
C ARG A 64 -1.72 6.90 -6.32
N ILE A 65 -1.89 5.59 -6.46
CA ILE A 65 -0.86 4.68 -6.93
C ILE A 65 -1.13 4.36 -8.39
N ASP A 66 -0.15 4.63 -9.25
CA ASP A 66 -0.24 4.44 -10.70
C ASP A 66 0.46 3.17 -11.13
N TRP A 67 -0.18 2.42 -12.02
CA TRP A 67 0.41 1.28 -12.68
C TRP A 67 1.43 1.70 -13.72
N ALA A 68 2.50 0.93 -13.86
CA ALA A 68 3.42 1.03 -15.00
C ALA A 68 3.12 -0.04 -16.04
N ALA A 69 3.37 0.28 -17.30
CA ALA A 69 3.31 -0.73 -18.37
C ALA A 69 4.35 -1.82 -18.11
N GLY A 70 3.92 -3.08 -18.15
CA GLY A 70 4.76 -4.23 -17.84
C GLY A 70 4.73 -4.67 -16.37
N ASP A 71 4.02 -3.98 -15.49
CA ASP A 71 3.71 -4.50 -14.14
C ASP A 71 3.01 -5.85 -14.26
N ILE A 72 3.43 -6.80 -13.44
CA ILE A 72 2.89 -8.16 -13.43
C ILE A 72 2.07 -8.40 -12.17
N ILE A 73 0.83 -8.83 -12.40
CA ILE A 73 -0.15 -9.17 -11.37
C ILE A 73 -0.39 -10.68 -11.43
N THR A 74 -0.46 -11.36 -10.30
CA THR A 74 -0.99 -12.73 -10.25
C THR A 74 -2.47 -12.66 -9.91
N LEU A 75 -3.29 -13.31 -10.74
CA LEU A 75 -4.72 -13.43 -10.55
C LEU A 75 -5.10 -14.89 -10.38
N ALA A 76 -5.95 -15.16 -9.40
CA ALA A 76 -6.52 -16.47 -9.17
C ALA A 76 -8.04 -16.43 -9.23
N MET A 77 -8.63 -17.56 -9.56
CA MET A 77 -10.06 -17.76 -9.55
C MET A 77 -10.45 -19.14 -9.03
N LYS A 78 -11.65 -19.22 -8.52
CA LYS A 78 -12.30 -20.45 -8.09
C LYS A 78 -13.80 -20.37 -8.34
N ASN A 79 -14.40 -21.51 -8.66
CA ASN A 79 -15.85 -21.69 -8.68
C ASN A 79 -16.19 -23.08 -8.13
N SER A 80 -17.45 -23.50 -8.23
CA SER A 80 -17.90 -24.81 -7.75
C SER A 80 -17.27 -26.00 -8.49
N GLU A 81 -16.78 -25.78 -9.72
CA GLU A 81 -16.23 -26.85 -10.59
C GLU A 81 -14.71 -26.85 -10.60
N VAL A 82 -14.08 -25.68 -10.49
CA VAL A 82 -12.63 -25.50 -10.53
C VAL A 82 -12.10 -25.33 -9.12
N THR A 83 -11.19 -26.21 -8.71
CA THR A 83 -10.60 -26.16 -7.37
C THR A 83 -9.88 -24.84 -7.13
N MET A 84 -8.98 -24.45 -8.01
CA MET A 84 -8.34 -23.14 -8.11
C MET A 84 -7.54 -23.09 -9.41
N ALA A 85 -7.61 -21.98 -10.11
CA ALA A 85 -6.72 -21.67 -11.22
C ALA A 85 -6.06 -20.32 -10.98
N SER A 86 -4.78 -20.18 -11.31
CA SER A 86 -4.06 -18.91 -11.19
C SER A 86 -3.15 -18.67 -12.38
N GLN A 87 -2.96 -17.38 -12.72
CA GLN A 87 -2.15 -16.97 -13.86
C GLN A 87 -1.63 -15.55 -13.69
N ASN A 88 -0.48 -15.28 -14.29
CA ASN A 88 0.09 -13.95 -14.34
C ASN A 88 -0.50 -13.15 -15.50
N TYR A 89 -0.73 -11.87 -15.23
CA TYR A 89 -1.19 -10.89 -16.20
C TYR A 89 -0.28 -9.65 -16.16
N SER A 90 0.01 -9.11 -17.31
CA SER A 90 0.76 -7.86 -17.44
C SER A 90 -0.19 -6.69 -17.68
N VAL A 91 0.14 -5.56 -17.11
CA VAL A 91 -0.45 -4.26 -17.43
C VAL A 91 0.05 -3.85 -18.82
N ASN A 92 -0.84 -3.84 -19.80
CA ASN A 92 -0.45 -3.63 -21.20
C ASN A 92 -0.37 -2.16 -21.58
N THR A 93 -1.46 -1.44 -21.42
CA THR A 93 -1.54 -0.05 -21.83
C THR A 93 -2.15 0.78 -20.72
N ILE A 94 -1.49 1.87 -20.36
CA ILE A 94 -2.03 2.80 -19.38
C ILE A 94 -2.89 3.82 -20.14
N SER A 95 -4.19 3.80 -19.89
CA SER A 95 -5.08 4.83 -20.38
C SER A 95 -4.85 6.12 -19.60
N THR A 96 -4.51 7.21 -20.30
CA THR A 96 -4.20 8.51 -19.69
C THR A 96 -5.43 9.38 -19.41
N SER A 97 -6.64 8.86 -19.56
CA SER A 97 -7.87 9.66 -19.48
C SER A 97 -8.71 9.35 -18.24
N GLY A 98 -8.67 10.23 -17.25
CA GLY A 98 -9.66 10.36 -16.17
C GLY A 98 -9.37 9.55 -14.90
N VAL A 99 -9.94 9.99 -13.77
CA VAL A 99 -9.78 9.45 -12.40
C VAL A 99 -10.27 7.99 -12.28
N ASN A 100 -11.08 7.52 -13.22
CA ASN A 100 -11.63 6.16 -13.24
C ASN A 100 -11.14 5.34 -14.44
N SER A 101 -10.03 5.72 -15.05
CA SER A 101 -9.49 4.96 -16.16
C SER A 101 -9.07 3.55 -15.72
N ARG A 102 -9.25 2.59 -16.62
CA ARG A 102 -8.89 1.20 -16.38
C ARG A 102 -7.96 0.74 -17.48
N THR A 103 -6.98 -0.08 -17.11
CA THR A 103 -6.09 -0.69 -18.07
C THR A 103 -6.46 -2.15 -18.27
N ASP A 104 -6.35 -2.62 -19.52
CA ASP A 104 -6.53 -4.04 -19.82
C ASP A 104 -5.33 -4.84 -19.31
N LEU A 105 -5.62 -5.97 -18.70
CA LEU A 105 -4.64 -6.95 -18.26
C LEU A 105 -4.53 -8.03 -19.31
N MET A 106 -3.31 -8.33 -19.74
CA MET A 106 -3.02 -9.35 -20.76
C MET A 106 -2.34 -10.55 -20.12
N PRO A 107 -2.70 -11.80 -20.49
CA PRO A 107 -2.01 -12.98 -20.01
C PRO A 107 -0.50 -12.86 -20.20
N SER A 108 0.27 -13.19 -19.19
CA SER A 108 1.73 -13.12 -19.20
C SER A 108 2.30 -14.53 -19.04
N GLY A 109 3.17 -14.93 -19.98
CA GLY A 109 3.79 -16.26 -19.96
C GLY A 109 2.88 -17.41 -20.42
N ALA A 110 1.67 -17.12 -20.92
CA ALA A 110 0.74 -18.09 -21.47
C ALA A 110 0.06 -17.54 -22.73
N GLU A 111 -0.37 -18.42 -23.63
CA GLU A 111 -1.05 -18.05 -24.86
C GLU A 111 -2.48 -17.57 -24.61
N HIS A 112 -3.12 -18.12 -23.58
CA HIS A 112 -4.50 -17.82 -23.21
C HIS A 112 -4.61 -17.48 -21.72
N GLY A 113 -5.60 -16.63 -21.37
CA GLY A 113 -5.95 -16.28 -20.01
C GLY A 113 -6.87 -17.31 -19.33
N LEU A 114 -7.27 -16.97 -18.12
CA LEU A 114 -8.31 -17.72 -17.39
C LEU A 114 -9.62 -17.69 -18.18
N THR A 115 -10.39 -18.76 -18.10
CA THR A 115 -11.65 -18.95 -18.85
C THR A 115 -12.83 -19.10 -17.89
N TRP A 116 -14.00 -18.63 -18.34
CA TRP A 116 -15.24 -18.83 -17.60
C TRP A 116 -15.59 -20.34 -17.49
N GLY A 117 -15.96 -20.76 -16.30
CA GLY A 117 -16.72 -21.98 -16.06
C GLY A 117 -18.21 -21.67 -15.87
N GLU A 118 -18.95 -22.57 -15.27
CA GLU A 118 -20.34 -22.36 -14.88
C GLU A 118 -20.45 -21.69 -13.50
N GLY A 119 -21.56 -20.98 -13.29
CA GLY A 119 -21.90 -20.39 -12.01
C GLY A 119 -21.09 -19.16 -11.63
N THR A 120 -21.11 -18.85 -10.36
CA THR A 120 -20.40 -17.70 -9.77
C THR A 120 -18.94 -18.05 -9.52
N HIS A 121 -18.05 -17.10 -9.80
CA HIS A 121 -16.62 -17.22 -9.61
C HIS A 121 -16.14 -16.24 -8.56
N ASP A 122 -15.26 -16.71 -7.70
CA ASP A 122 -14.45 -15.90 -6.81
C ASP A 122 -13.13 -15.58 -7.50
N PHE A 123 -12.74 -14.33 -7.53
CA PHE A 123 -11.48 -13.83 -8.08
C PHE A 123 -10.70 -13.11 -6.99
N TRP A 124 -9.41 -13.38 -6.92
CA TRP A 124 -8.49 -12.60 -6.09
C TRP A 124 -7.17 -12.40 -6.83
N ALA A 125 -6.56 -11.26 -6.63
CA ALA A 125 -5.36 -10.85 -7.33
C ALA A 125 -4.40 -10.12 -6.41
N GLY A 126 -3.11 -10.24 -6.67
CA GLY A 126 -2.07 -9.54 -5.94
C GLY A 126 -0.96 -9.00 -6.83
N TYR A 127 -0.31 -7.96 -6.35
CA TYR A 127 0.83 -7.28 -6.94
C TYR A 127 1.91 -7.05 -5.88
N PRO A 128 3.20 -7.09 -6.24
CA PRO A 128 3.77 -7.57 -7.51
C PRO A 128 3.86 -9.09 -7.56
N ALA A 129 3.61 -9.68 -8.74
CA ALA A 129 3.61 -11.14 -8.93
C ALA A 129 4.91 -11.82 -8.48
N SER A 130 6.05 -11.13 -8.57
CA SER A 130 7.37 -11.67 -8.23
C SER A 130 7.60 -11.84 -6.72
N LYS A 131 6.79 -11.20 -5.87
CA LYS A 131 6.99 -11.19 -4.40
C LYS A 131 5.79 -11.73 -3.62
N ILE A 132 4.81 -12.30 -4.31
CA ILE A 132 3.62 -12.87 -3.68
C ILE A 132 3.53 -14.38 -3.89
N SER A 133 2.83 -15.01 -2.96
CA SER A 133 2.35 -16.40 -3.09
C SER A 133 0.84 -16.42 -3.06
N VAL A 134 0.23 -17.17 -3.97
CA VAL A 134 -1.23 -17.27 -4.09
C VAL A 134 -1.68 -18.64 -3.55
N GLY A 135 -2.57 -18.62 -2.60
CA GLY A 135 -3.26 -19.77 -2.04
C GLY A 135 -4.77 -19.73 -2.31
N ASP A 136 -5.49 -20.71 -1.79
CA ASP A 136 -6.95 -20.74 -1.87
C ASP A 136 -7.55 -19.57 -1.07
N HIS A 137 -8.19 -18.63 -1.75
CA HIS A 137 -8.72 -17.38 -1.20
C HIS A 137 -7.70 -16.60 -0.35
N SER A 138 -6.41 -16.68 -0.72
CA SER A 138 -5.38 -16.01 0.05
C SER A 138 -4.21 -15.56 -0.83
N ILE A 139 -3.56 -14.49 -0.39
CA ILE A 139 -2.31 -13.99 -0.98
C ILE A 139 -1.37 -13.63 0.16
N SER A 140 -0.15 -14.15 0.08
CA SER A 140 0.91 -13.87 1.06
C SER A 140 2.03 -13.07 0.42
N ALA A 141 2.62 -12.16 1.20
CA ALA A 141 3.79 -11.36 0.83
C ALA A 141 4.65 -11.10 2.07
N THR A 142 5.82 -10.53 1.86
CA THR A 142 6.70 -10.08 2.94
C THR A 142 6.90 -8.57 2.85
N ILE A 143 6.62 -7.85 3.91
CA ILE A 143 7.02 -6.44 4.07
C ILE A 143 8.44 -6.45 4.63
N PRO A 144 9.45 -5.93 3.90
CA PRO A 144 10.84 -6.05 4.33
C PRO A 144 11.17 -5.12 5.51
N ALA A 145 12.02 -5.58 6.40
CA ALA A 145 12.56 -4.79 7.50
C ALA A 145 13.65 -3.81 7.03
N SER A 146 14.30 -4.09 5.91
CA SER A 146 15.27 -3.20 5.26
C SER A 146 14.67 -2.69 3.96
N GLN A 147 14.43 -1.39 3.89
CA GLN A 147 13.80 -0.73 2.74
C GLN A 147 14.77 0.30 2.12
N VAL A 148 14.50 0.64 0.89
CA VAL A 148 15.27 1.64 0.13
C VAL A 148 14.32 2.70 -0.41
N ALA A 149 14.75 3.96 -0.32
CA ALA A 149 14.10 5.08 -0.98
C ALA A 149 15.08 5.74 -1.95
N THR A 150 14.71 5.79 -3.23
CA THR A 150 15.57 6.29 -4.30
C THR A 150 15.22 7.74 -4.64
N TYR A 151 16.21 8.58 -4.78
CA TYR A 151 16.03 9.95 -5.25
C TYR A 151 15.20 9.98 -6.54
N SER A 152 14.21 10.81 -6.55
CA SER A 152 13.33 10.95 -7.69
C SER A 152 13.48 12.30 -8.37
N ARG A 153 13.29 13.37 -7.63
CA ARG A 153 13.34 14.73 -8.13
C ARG A 153 13.37 15.74 -6.98
N LYS A 154 13.63 17.00 -7.33
CA LYS A 154 13.35 18.13 -6.45
C LYS A 154 12.09 18.86 -6.95
N SER A 155 11.14 19.12 -6.05
CA SER A 155 9.93 19.87 -6.32
C SER A 155 9.87 21.08 -5.38
N GLY A 156 10.12 22.28 -5.89
CA GLY A 156 10.33 23.47 -5.06
C GLY A 156 11.52 23.27 -4.12
N ASP A 157 11.25 23.40 -2.82
CA ASP A 157 12.26 23.19 -1.77
C ASP A 157 12.23 21.77 -1.17
N VAL A 158 11.45 20.85 -1.74
CA VAL A 158 11.34 19.47 -1.27
C VAL A 158 12.11 18.53 -2.18
N VAL A 159 13.02 17.75 -1.60
CA VAL A 159 13.71 16.63 -2.25
C VAL A 159 12.88 15.37 -2.05
N LEU A 160 12.46 14.73 -3.13
CA LEU A 160 11.57 13.58 -3.12
C LEU A 160 12.35 12.27 -3.32
N PHE A 161 12.11 11.32 -2.42
CA PHE A 161 12.60 9.94 -2.52
C PHE A 161 11.42 9.00 -2.68
N ASN A 162 11.42 8.22 -3.74
CA ASN A 162 10.40 7.21 -3.97
C ASN A 162 10.78 5.90 -3.27
N PRO A 163 9.82 5.26 -2.56
CA PRO A 163 10.04 3.92 -2.02
C PRO A 163 10.18 2.89 -3.16
N ASP A 164 10.78 1.75 -2.88
CA ASP A 164 10.73 0.62 -3.81
C ASP A 164 9.32 0.04 -3.82
N MET A 165 8.56 0.34 -4.87
CA MET A 165 7.17 -0.12 -5.03
C MET A 165 7.06 -1.62 -5.28
N THR A 166 8.17 -2.35 -5.47
CA THR A 166 8.13 -3.82 -5.46
C THR A 166 7.89 -4.39 -4.05
N ASP A 167 8.02 -3.56 -3.02
CA ASP A 167 7.66 -3.89 -1.64
C ASP A 167 6.23 -3.45 -1.28
N ALA A 168 5.53 -2.79 -2.21
CA ALA A 168 4.16 -2.33 -2.08
C ALA A 168 3.18 -3.46 -2.46
N PHE A 169 2.79 -4.25 -1.48
CA PHE A 169 1.84 -5.35 -1.66
C PHE A 169 0.41 -4.83 -1.81
N MET A 170 -0.20 -5.04 -2.99
CA MET A 170 -1.59 -4.66 -3.25
C MET A 170 -2.44 -5.89 -3.56
N VAL A 171 -3.70 -5.85 -3.16
CA VAL A 171 -4.65 -6.93 -3.38
C VAL A 171 -5.97 -6.42 -3.96
N ALA A 172 -6.62 -7.29 -4.73
CA ALA A 172 -7.99 -7.09 -5.21
C ALA A 172 -8.78 -8.38 -5.05
N ALA A 173 -10.07 -8.28 -4.80
CA ALA A 173 -10.96 -9.43 -4.78
C ALA A 173 -12.35 -9.04 -5.27
N LEU A 174 -13.00 -9.97 -5.96
CA LEU A 174 -14.33 -9.79 -6.51
C LEU A 174 -15.04 -11.15 -6.70
N GLN A 175 -16.32 -11.20 -6.41
CA GLN A 175 -17.18 -12.32 -6.80
C GLN A 175 -18.17 -11.88 -7.88
N CYS A 176 -18.27 -12.61 -8.98
CA CYS A 176 -19.27 -12.35 -10.01
C CYS A 176 -19.64 -13.59 -10.82
N ALA A 177 -20.82 -13.56 -11.44
CA ALA A 177 -21.22 -14.51 -12.47
C ALA A 177 -20.55 -14.17 -13.83
N PRO A 178 -20.47 -15.13 -14.77
CA PRO A 178 -19.95 -14.90 -16.10
C PRO A 178 -20.56 -13.68 -16.78
N ALA A 179 -19.73 -12.80 -17.31
CA ALA A 179 -20.15 -11.56 -17.95
C ALA A 179 -19.31 -11.26 -19.21
N ASN A 180 -19.96 -10.68 -20.22
CA ASN A 180 -19.30 -10.33 -21.49
C ASN A 180 -18.45 -9.05 -21.42
N ASN A 181 -18.62 -8.22 -20.38
CA ASN A 181 -18.05 -6.86 -20.33
C ASN A 181 -16.62 -6.85 -19.77
N GLY A 182 -16.08 -8.03 -19.41
CA GLY A 182 -14.83 -8.11 -18.65
C GLY A 182 -15.02 -7.78 -17.17
N ILE A 183 -14.02 -8.10 -16.38
CA ILE A 183 -13.98 -7.94 -14.93
C ILE A 183 -13.11 -6.74 -14.59
N ASN A 184 -13.62 -5.88 -13.73
CA ASN A 184 -12.88 -4.75 -13.19
C ASN A 184 -12.36 -5.11 -11.80
N LEU A 185 -11.04 -5.06 -11.63
CA LEU A 185 -10.37 -5.27 -10.36
C LEU A 185 -9.93 -3.94 -9.76
N ASP A 186 -10.38 -3.67 -8.57
CA ASP A 186 -9.95 -2.51 -7.79
C ASP A 186 -8.90 -2.98 -6.77
N PHE A 187 -7.66 -2.51 -6.93
CA PHE A 187 -6.54 -2.86 -6.07
C PHE A 187 -6.43 -1.92 -4.89
N TYR A 188 -6.14 -2.48 -3.73
CA TYR A 188 -5.97 -1.75 -2.47
C TYR A 188 -4.63 -2.10 -1.84
N PRO A 189 -3.91 -1.11 -1.28
CA PRO A 189 -2.72 -1.38 -0.49
C PRO A 189 -3.02 -2.34 0.66
N ALA A 190 -2.19 -3.37 0.78
CA ALA A 190 -2.21 -4.32 1.90
C ALA A 190 -1.02 -4.06 2.85
N PHE A 191 -0.72 -2.79 3.08
CA PHE A 191 0.33 -2.29 3.95
C PHE A 191 -0.09 -0.93 4.52
N THR A 192 0.57 -0.53 5.60
CA THR A 192 0.45 0.83 6.16
C THR A 192 1.60 1.68 5.62
N THR A 193 1.33 2.88 5.14
CA THR A 193 2.34 3.81 4.64
C THR A 193 2.60 4.91 5.66
N PHE A 194 3.85 5.11 6.02
CA PHE A 194 4.31 6.31 6.73
C PHE A 194 5.00 7.23 5.72
N ASP A 195 4.44 8.41 5.50
CA ASP A 195 4.91 9.43 4.56
C ASP A 195 5.52 10.59 5.36
N PHE A 196 6.83 10.68 5.33
CA PHE A 196 7.58 11.66 6.10
C PHE A 196 7.95 12.86 5.25
N THR A 197 7.64 14.07 5.75
CA THR A 197 8.18 15.33 5.21
C THR A 197 9.00 16.02 6.29
N VAL A 198 10.32 16.07 6.07
CA VAL A 198 11.29 16.41 7.10
C VAL A 198 12.14 17.61 6.67
N GLY A 199 12.15 18.65 7.49
CA GLY A 199 13.03 19.82 7.36
C GLY A 199 14.10 19.84 8.45
N ALA A 200 14.95 20.87 8.42
CA ALA A 200 15.95 21.14 9.46
C ALA A 200 16.19 22.65 9.63
N ASN A 201 16.61 23.08 10.83
CA ASN A 201 17.03 24.46 11.09
C ASN A 201 18.51 24.70 10.81
N ASP A 202 19.26 23.64 10.58
CA ASP A 202 20.68 23.67 10.22
C ASP A 202 20.91 22.74 9.03
N ASN A 203 22.10 22.86 8.41
CA ASN A 203 22.50 21.90 7.38
C ASN A 203 22.85 20.58 8.04
N ILE A 204 22.07 19.54 7.75
CA ILE A 204 22.30 18.19 8.24
C ILE A 204 22.40 17.20 7.09
N THR A 205 23.22 16.19 7.26
CA THR A 205 23.33 15.06 6.33
C THR A 205 22.80 13.81 7.02
N ILE A 206 21.76 13.20 6.45
CA ILE A 206 21.14 11.98 6.98
C ILE A 206 21.81 10.78 6.32
N THR A 207 22.27 9.82 7.11
CA THR A 207 22.88 8.57 6.61
C THR A 207 21.89 7.43 6.54
N SER A 208 20.93 7.39 7.46
CA SER A 208 19.84 6.41 7.44
C SER A 208 18.69 6.87 8.33
N PHE A 209 17.55 6.20 8.14
CA PHE A 209 16.37 6.37 8.98
C PHE A 209 15.96 5.01 9.56
N GLU A 210 15.51 5.00 10.80
CA GLU A 210 14.98 3.83 11.49
C GLU A 210 13.62 4.16 12.09
N MET A 211 12.69 3.20 11.99
CA MET A 211 11.39 3.24 12.66
C MET A 211 11.23 1.96 13.48
N GLU A 212 10.95 2.10 14.75
CA GLU A 212 10.81 0.96 15.66
C GLU A 212 9.57 1.07 16.53
N THR A 213 8.98 -0.07 16.90
CA THR A 213 8.03 -0.14 18.00
C THR A 213 8.80 -0.46 19.27
N ALA A 214 8.66 0.40 20.26
CA ALA A 214 9.37 0.25 21.52
C ALA A 214 8.44 -0.30 22.62
N SER A 215 8.94 -1.29 23.36
CA SER A 215 8.37 -1.62 24.67
C SER A 215 8.95 -0.64 25.68
N TYR A 216 8.10 0.03 26.44
CA TYR A 216 8.54 0.93 27.51
C TYR A 216 8.43 0.27 28.88
N GLU A 217 9.37 0.66 29.73
CA GLU A 217 9.67 0.10 31.05
C GLU A 217 8.49 0.08 32.05
N THR A 218 7.35 0.70 31.73
CA THR A 218 6.20 0.79 32.66
C THR A 218 4.89 0.24 32.11
N GLU A 219 4.82 -0.07 30.83
CA GLU A 219 3.63 -0.67 30.22
C GLU A 219 4.02 -2.00 29.59
N ALA A 220 3.38 -3.08 29.99
CA ALA A 220 3.53 -4.42 29.42
C ALA A 220 2.98 -4.46 27.97
N SER A 221 3.41 -3.55 27.09
CA SER A 221 3.06 -3.57 25.69
C SER A 221 4.01 -4.52 24.99
N THR A 222 3.47 -5.56 24.42
CA THR A 222 4.17 -6.41 23.48
C THR A 222 4.65 -5.55 22.33
N THR A 223 5.93 -5.60 22.00
CA THR A 223 6.47 -4.99 20.79
C THR A 223 5.67 -5.47 19.59
N MET A 224 5.12 -4.55 18.82
CA MET A 224 4.33 -4.88 17.63
C MET A 224 5.27 -5.03 16.44
N PRO A 225 5.11 -6.06 15.59
CA PRO A 225 5.91 -6.18 14.39
C PRO A 225 5.56 -5.05 13.40
N LEU A 226 6.59 -4.45 12.81
CA LEU A 226 6.46 -3.48 11.72
C LEU A 226 6.65 -4.13 10.35
N ALA A 227 7.47 -5.17 10.28
CA ALA A 227 7.82 -5.87 9.05
C ALA A 227 7.73 -7.39 9.24
N GLY A 228 7.64 -8.14 8.16
CA GLY A 228 7.53 -9.60 8.17
C GLY A 228 6.49 -10.11 7.18
N ASP A 229 6.15 -11.38 7.30
CA ASP A 229 5.20 -12.03 6.42
C ASP A 229 3.76 -11.62 6.76
N VAL A 230 2.99 -11.34 5.71
CA VAL A 230 1.57 -10.99 5.79
C VAL A 230 0.77 -11.86 4.82
N THR A 231 -0.38 -12.34 5.27
CA THR A 231 -1.34 -13.05 4.44
C THR A 231 -2.65 -12.28 4.44
N ALA A 232 -3.10 -11.90 3.25
CA ALA A 232 -4.44 -11.41 2.99
C ALA A 232 -5.35 -12.61 2.71
N THR A 233 -6.42 -12.76 3.47
CA THR A 233 -7.43 -13.83 3.29
C THR A 233 -8.75 -13.20 2.88
N PHE A 234 -9.37 -13.77 1.87
CA PHE A 234 -10.62 -13.31 1.28
C PHE A 234 -11.75 -14.26 1.63
N ASP A 235 -12.82 -13.74 2.23
CA ASP A 235 -14.02 -14.53 2.47
C ASP A 235 -14.81 -14.68 1.16
N SER A 236 -15.23 -15.90 0.84
CA SER A 236 -16.15 -16.13 -0.28
C SER A 236 -17.54 -15.59 0.07
N GLY A 237 -18.19 -14.89 -0.86
CA GLY A 237 -19.54 -14.34 -0.68
C GLY A 237 -19.74 -12.97 -1.34
N SER A 238 -20.95 -12.44 -1.27
CA SER A 238 -21.30 -11.14 -1.83
C SER A 238 -20.56 -10.01 -1.10
N GLY A 239 -19.48 -9.53 -1.68
CA GLY A 239 -18.64 -8.49 -1.11
C GLY A 239 -17.47 -9.10 -0.34
N MET A 240 -16.60 -9.82 -1.06
CA MET A 240 -15.40 -10.45 -0.50
C MET A 240 -14.69 -9.52 0.49
N SER A 241 -14.81 -9.82 1.77
CA SER A 241 -14.07 -9.11 2.81
C SER A 241 -12.62 -9.61 2.82
N CYS A 242 -11.70 -8.72 3.17
CA CYS A 242 -10.30 -9.05 3.29
C CYS A 242 -9.85 -8.89 4.74
N SER A 243 -9.18 -9.89 5.27
CA SER A 243 -8.52 -9.85 6.56
C SER A 243 -7.01 -10.08 6.40
N TYR A 244 -6.21 -9.47 7.28
CA TYR A 244 -4.76 -9.61 7.27
C TYR A 244 -4.29 -10.34 8.51
N ALA A 245 -3.36 -11.28 8.32
CA ALA A 245 -2.68 -11.96 9.40
C ALA A 245 -1.17 -11.91 9.19
N THR A 246 -0.43 -11.64 10.25
CA THR A 246 1.03 -11.71 10.25
C THR A 246 1.48 -13.10 10.68
N SER A 247 2.51 -13.62 10.04
CA SER A 247 3.06 -14.95 10.31
C SER A 247 4.58 -14.96 10.12
N GLY A 248 5.22 -16.05 10.49
CA GLY A 248 6.64 -16.25 10.23
C GLY A 248 7.57 -15.34 11.05
N THR A 249 8.69 -14.99 10.46
CA THR A 249 9.69 -14.10 11.07
C THR A 249 9.22 -12.66 10.95
N THR A 250 9.12 -11.98 12.07
CA THR A 250 8.72 -10.57 12.12
C THR A 250 9.83 -9.70 12.70
N SER A 251 9.83 -8.43 12.32
CA SER A 251 10.72 -7.41 12.89
C SER A 251 9.90 -6.27 13.46
N ASN A 252 10.28 -5.79 14.63
CA ASN A 252 9.73 -4.59 15.24
C ASN A 252 10.50 -3.31 14.82
N THR A 253 11.42 -3.45 13.89
CA THR A 253 12.23 -2.34 13.36
C THR A 253 12.22 -2.39 11.84
N ILE A 254 12.09 -1.23 11.22
CA ILE A 254 12.34 -0.98 9.80
C ILE A 254 13.51 -0.01 9.68
N SER A 255 14.50 -0.37 8.87
CA SER A 255 15.58 0.52 8.45
C SER A 255 15.38 0.98 7.01
N LEU A 256 15.61 2.26 6.74
CA LEU A 256 15.53 2.85 5.42
C LEU A 256 16.89 3.43 5.03
N ALA A 257 17.41 2.95 3.90
CA ALA A 257 18.56 3.53 3.22
C ALA A 257 18.09 4.47 2.09
N PHE A 258 18.88 5.50 1.81
CA PHE A 258 18.63 6.40 0.68
C PHE A 258 19.60 6.08 -0.45
N HIS A 259 19.10 6.10 -1.67
CA HIS A 259 19.86 5.90 -2.89
C HIS A 259 19.67 7.07 -3.84
N ASP A 260 20.64 7.30 -4.71
CA ASP A 260 20.53 8.26 -5.80
C ASP A 260 19.73 7.65 -6.99
N ASP A 261 19.63 8.40 -8.09
CA ASP A 261 18.94 7.97 -9.30
C ASP A 261 19.67 6.85 -10.07
N ALA A 262 20.97 6.63 -9.76
CA ALA A 262 21.74 5.48 -10.25
C ALA A 262 21.63 4.25 -9.34
N ASN A 263 20.82 4.32 -8.28
CA ASN A 263 20.64 3.28 -7.25
C ASN A 263 21.91 3.01 -6.42
N GLU A 264 22.78 4.01 -6.29
CA GLU A 264 23.92 3.98 -5.40
C GLU A 264 23.60 4.62 -4.05
N ALA A 265 24.30 4.19 -2.99
CA ALA A 265 24.09 4.73 -1.65
C ALA A 265 24.27 6.27 -1.61
N TYR A 266 23.27 6.94 -1.08
CA TYR A 266 23.19 8.40 -1.05
C TYR A 266 22.88 8.91 0.36
N ASN A 267 23.54 9.99 0.76
CA ASN A 267 23.27 10.64 2.04
C ASN A 267 22.61 12.01 1.78
N PRO A 268 21.28 12.12 1.91
CA PRO A 268 20.57 13.36 1.63
C PRO A 268 21.00 14.48 2.58
N ILE A 269 21.19 15.68 2.01
CA ILE A 269 21.47 16.90 2.74
C ILE A 269 20.19 17.73 2.81
N ILE A 270 19.77 18.04 4.02
CA ILE A 270 18.67 18.98 4.29
C ILE A 270 19.32 20.29 4.79
N THR A 271 18.83 21.40 4.28
CA THR A 271 19.26 22.75 4.69
C THR A 271 18.11 23.50 5.33
N THR A 272 18.37 24.68 5.85
CA THR A 272 17.32 25.55 6.43
C THR A 272 16.23 25.97 5.43
N SER A 273 16.48 25.80 4.13
CA SER A 273 15.54 26.13 3.04
C SER A 273 15.08 24.92 2.24
N THR A 274 15.47 23.70 2.64
CA THR A 274 15.08 22.48 1.95
C THR A 274 14.55 21.46 2.92
N SER A 275 13.57 20.68 2.48
CA SER A 275 13.06 19.50 3.17
C SER A 275 13.22 18.28 2.29
N MET A 276 13.04 17.10 2.88
CA MET A 276 12.96 15.85 2.14
C MET A 276 11.63 15.15 2.41
N ASN A 277 11.14 14.43 1.42
CA ASN A 277 9.98 13.54 1.57
C ASN A 277 10.36 12.12 1.18
N PHE A 278 9.95 11.16 1.99
CA PHE A 278 10.15 9.73 1.77
C PHE A 278 9.05 8.91 2.42
N LYS A 279 8.88 7.66 1.99
CA LYS A 279 7.86 6.76 2.50
C LYS A 279 8.46 5.47 3.03
N VAL A 280 7.81 4.90 4.04
CA VAL A 280 8.13 3.60 4.66
C VAL A 280 6.88 2.75 4.69
N PHE A 281 6.99 1.48 4.36
CA PHE A 281 5.90 0.51 4.39
C PHE A 281 5.98 -0.35 5.65
N ALA A 282 4.86 -0.50 6.33
CA ALA A 282 4.72 -1.35 7.50
C ALA A 282 3.57 -2.35 7.34
N LEU A 283 3.54 -3.37 8.17
CA LEU A 283 2.47 -4.37 8.19
C LEU A 283 1.09 -3.72 8.35
N PRO A 284 0.04 -4.26 7.70
CA PRO A 284 -1.32 -3.71 7.69
C PRO A 284 -2.07 -4.05 8.99
N GLN A 285 -1.62 -3.47 10.09
CA GLN A 285 -2.23 -3.61 11.41
C GLN A 285 -2.24 -2.28 12.15
N ASP A 286 -3.08 -2.15 13.17
CA ASP A 286 -3.03 -0.99 14.05
C ASP A 286 -1.68 -0.97 14.76
N LEU A 287 -0.95 0.14 14.66
CA LEU A 287 0.40 0.29 15.19
C LEU A 287 0.41 1.34 16.31
N THR A 288 1.13 1.05 17.38
CA THR A 288 1.35 1.98 18.48
C THR A 288 2.78 1.83 19.01
N GLY A 289 3.24 2.78 19.83
CA GLY A 289 4.59 2.72 20.37
C GLY A 289 5.69 3.07 19.36
N ILE A 290 5.38 3.84 18.33
CA ILE A 290 6.34 4.17 17.26
C ILE A 290 7.37 5.19 17.76
N LYS A 291 8.64 4.85 17.55
CA LYS A 291 9.79 5.74 17.65
C LYS A 291 10.50 5.79 16.30
N ILE A 292 10.86 6.98 15.86
CA ILE A 292 11.67 7.20 14.66
C ILE A 292 13.05 7.74 15.05
N THR A 293 14.06 7.40 14.27
CA THR A 293 15.44 7.83 14.51
C THR A 293 16.11 8.19 13.19
N PHE A 294 16.69 9.37 13.13
CA PHE A 294 17.56 9.83 12.05
C PHE A 294 19.02 9.65 12.48
N ASN A 295 19.79 8.89 11.73
CA ASN A 295 21.22 8.77 11.90
C ASN A 295 21.90 9.83 11.03
N LEU A 296 22.79 10.65 11.60
CA LEU A 296 23.43 11.76 10.93
C LEU A 296 24.91 11.44 10.62
N SER A 297 25.48 12.14 9.62
CA SER A 297 26.86 11.91 9.17
C SER A 297 27.93 12.31 10.19
N ASP A 298 27.58 13.13 11.17
CA ASP A 298 28.45 13.49 12.29
C ASP A 298 28.48 12.42 13.40
N GLY A 299 27.78 11.29 13.19
CA GLY A 299 27.64 10.19 14.15
C GLY A 299 26.56 10.44 15.22
N THR A 300 25.87 11.56 15.20
CA THR A 300 24.77 11.81 16.15
C THR A 300 23.49 11.16 15.67
N LYS A 301 22.55 10.96 16.62
CA LYS A 301 21.22 10.43 16.36
C LYS A 301 20.18 11.43 16.83
N ARG A 302 19.11 11.57 16.07
CA ARG A 302 17.91 12.33 16.45
C ARG A 302 16.72 11.39 16.49
N SER A 303 16.13 11.23 17.67
CA SER A 303 14.99 10.32 17.86
C SER A 303 13.76 11.09 18.30
N LEU A 304 12.62 10.63 17.83
CA LEU A 304 11.31 11.14 18.16
C LEU A 304 10.38 9.98 18.54
N ARG A 305 9.68 10.12 19.66
CA ARG A 305 8.60 9.21 20.07
C ARG A 305 7.27 9.80 19.63
N LEU A 306 6.48 9.05 18.88
CA LEU A 306 5.20 9.54 18.36
C LEU A 306 4.14 9.46 19.47
N LYS A 307 4.12 10.49 20.32
CA LYS A 307 3.22 10.65 21.45
C LYS A 307 2.45 11.96 21.36
N GLN A 308 1.21 11.95 21.84
CA GLN A 308 0.40 13.14 22.04
C GLN A 308 -0.01 13.20 23.53
N ASP A 309 0.24 14.32 24.19
CA ASP A 309 -0.08 14.51 25.62
C ASP A 309 0.43 13.38 26.52
N GLY A 310 1.65 12.89 26.23
CA GLY A 310 2.29 11.78 26.95
C GLY A 310 1.80 10.38 26.57
N ASN A 311 0.73 10.26 25.78
CA ASN A 311 0.18 8.99 25.34
C ASN A 311 0.68 8.60 23.96
N TRP A 312 0.90 7.29 23.73
CA TRP A 312 1.26 6.78 22.42
C TRP A 312 0.11 6.98 21.42
N ILE A 313 0.47 7.44 20.23
CA ILE A 313 -0.48 7.54 19.12
C ILE A 313 -0.68 6.14 18.54
N THR A 314 -1.94 5.79 18.25
CA THR A 314 -2.30 4.59 17.51
C THR A 314 -2.55 4.95 16.06
N PHE A 315 -1.83 4.27 15.16
CA PHE A 315 -1.92 4.44 13.72
C PHE A 315 -2.77 3.32 13.13
N PRO A 316 -3.80 3.65 12.35
CA PRO A 316 -4.72 2.65 11.81
C PRO A 316 -4.07 1.80 10.73
N ALA A 317 -4.48 0.55 10.65
CA ALA A 317 -4.09 -0.40 9.62
C ALA A 317 -4.40 0.11 8.21
N THR A 318 -3.53 -0.18 7.25
CA THR A 318 -3.70 0.14 5.81
C THR A 318 -3.86 1.64 5.49
N ALA A 319 -3.66 2.52 6.45
CA ALA A 319 -3.70 3.97 6.24
C ALA A 319 -2.39 4.49 5.62
N LYS A 320 -2.47 5.64 4.97
CA LYS A 320 -1.33 6.49 4.71
C LYS A 320 -1.27 7.55 5.81
N ILE A 321 -0.16 7.57 6.54
CA ILE A 321 0.07 8.43 7.69
C ILE A 321 1.11 9.47 7.27
N ASN A 322 0.69 10.73 7.18
CA ASN A 322 1.59 11.82 6.84
C ASN A 322 2.17 12.41 8.12
N ILE A 323 3.49 12.45 8.20
CA ILE A 323 4.23 12.96 9.36
C ILE A 323 5.17 14.06 8.87
N SER A 324 5.04 15.26 9.41
CA SER A 324 5.90 16.39 9.03
C SER A 324 6.46 17.10 10.23
N GLY A 325 7.71 17.56 10.12
CA GLY A 325 8.39 18.30 11.17
C GLY A 325 9.86 18.62 10.88
N LEU A 326 10.56 19.11 11.89
CA LEU A 326 11.98 19.49 11.81
C LEU A 326 12.84 18.49 12.60
N VAL A 327 13.99 18.09 12.04
CA VAL A 327 14.99 17.26 12.73
C VAL A 327 15.82 18.12 13.68
N VAL A 328 15.15 18.72 14.68
CA VAL A 328 15.77 19.51 15.73
C VAL A 328 15.14 19.19 17.07
N PRO A 329 15.88 19.27 18.20
CA PRO A 329 15.32 19.09 19.52
C PRO A 329 14.21 20.11 19.81
N GLY A 330 13.10 19.66 20.40
CA GLY A 330 11.99 20.52 20.80
C GLY A 330 11.11 21.04 19.66
N ALA A 331 11.26 20.55 18.44
CA ALA A 331 10.39 20.92 17.34
C ALA A 331 9.01 20.27 17.46
N VAL A 332 8.00 20.94 16.93
CA VAL A 332 6.64 20.39 16.79
C VAL A 332 6.55 19.58 15.51
N TRP A 333 5.87 18.43 15.59
CA TRP A 333 5.58 17.58 14.46
C TRP A 333 4.09 17.49 14.26
N TYR A 334 3.67 17.34 13.02
CA TYR A 334 2.27 17.24 12.62
C TYR A 334 2.00 15.88 12.00
N ILE A 335 0.86 15.28 12.35
CA ILE A 335 0.44 13.99 11.80
C ILE A 335 -0.97 14.14 11.24
N THR A 336 -1.14 13.70 10.00
CA THR A 336 -2.45 13.55 9.36
C THR A 336 -2.61 12.15 8.81
N PHE A 337 -3.86 11.74 8.58
CA PHE A 337 -4.17 10.40 8.08
C PHE A 337 -4.93 10.49 6.77
N ASP A 338 -4.45 9.78 5.75
CA ASP A 338 -5.16 9.54 4.50
C ASP A 338 -5.49 8.05 4.40
N TYR A 339 -6.68 7.73 3.97
CA TYR A 339 -7.13 6.35 3.88
C TYR A 339 -7.40 5.98 2.42
N PRO A 340 -7.14 4.74 1.98
CA PRO A 340 -7.32 4.34 0.59
C PRO A 340 -8.78 4.09 0.17
N ARG A 341 -9.80 4.24 1.06
CA ARG A 341 -11.20 3.89 0.78
C ARG A 341 -12.22 4.97 1.14
N GLU A 342 -13.25 5.11 0.29
CA GLU A 342 -14.32 6.10 0.46
C GLU A 342 -15.31 5.84 1.62
N GLU A 343 -15.41 4.63 2.17
CA GLU A 343 -16.57 4.23 2.97
C GLU A 343 -16.37 4.14 4.50
N GLN A 344 -15.16 4.27 5.04
CA GLN A 344 -14.95 4.19 6.50
C GLN A 344 -14.03 5.30 7.00
N TRP A 345 -14.60 6.48 7.21
CA TRP A 345 -13.82 7.65 7.60
C TRP A 345 -14.22 8.22 8.94
N ILE A 346 -13.28 8.16 9.87
CA ILE A 346 -13.24 9.07 10.99
C ILE A 346 -12.17 10.11 10.63
N VAL A 347 -12.58 11.35 10.44
CA VAL A 347 -11.65 12.48 10.31
C VAL A 347 -11.01 12.65 11.67
N HIS A 348 -9.73 12.28 11.78
CA HIS A 348 -8.95 12.70 12.92
C HIS A 348 -8.45 14.13 12.66
N PRO A 349 -8.59 15.06 13.59
CA PRO A 349 -7.97 16.38 13.49
C PRO A 349 -6.45 16.24 13.39
N ASP A 350 -5.79 17.26 12.84
CA ASP A 350 -4.34 17.34 12.85
C ASP A 350 -3.81 17.09 14.26
N ILE A 351 -2.84 16.18 14.38
CA ILE A 351 -2.24 15.83 15.65
C ILE A 351 -0.92 16.59 15.74
N GLU A 352 -0.83 17.50 16.71
CA GLU A 352 0.39 18.21 17.04
C GLU A 352 1.17 17.42 18.10
N ILE A 353 2.44 17.11 17.82
CA ILE A 353 3.30 16.35 18.71
C ILE A 353 4.40 17.25 19.23
N GLY A 354 4.45 17.42 20.55
CA GLY A 354 5.58 17.99 21.25
C GLY A 354 6.72 16.97 21.34
N VAL A 355 7.96 17.37 21.03
CA VAL A 355 9.15 16.53 21.15
C VAL A 355 9.77 16.74 22.53
N GLU A 356 9.86 15.67 23.34
CA GLU A 356 10.63 15.66 24.59
C GLU A 356 12.10 15.27 24.36
#